data_afd26d797a23fecb70659c603a5e6771
#
_entry.id   afd26d797a23fecb70659c603a5e6771
#
_cell.length_a   1.000
_cell.length_b   1.000
_cell.length_c   1.000
_cell.angle_alpha   90.00
_cell.angle_beta   90.00
_cell.angle_gamma   90.00
#
_symmetry.space_group_name_H-M   'P 1'
#
loop_
_entity.id
_entity.type
_entity.pdbx_description
1 polymer ?
#
loop_
_entity_poly.entity_id
_entity_poly.type
_entity_poly.pdbx_seq_one_letter_code
_entity_poly.pdbx_strand_id
1 'polypeptide(L)'
;MMKSQQLAFCVAMALAVGSVNSPVFGQNERWTELRNLPFRENYPTADSIDRLYDEMLFHRATQVVQWSLPAMTLWAMKKGSEKQFGEGSHVFPIWKDRLTSDTLVSTPNCDVIYGMGYLDLKKDGPTVIEVPPKLQGMLDDFWHRPLCDVGFVGPDKGEGGKYLILPPDYEGESPEGYFTFKSRTYNVFVFWRAFRDKEGNTEQAVELMEKTRIYPLSRKDAPPKMVFPNGSGQPADMLYPKDYRYFEGLADFINKEAVDEEDWS
;
A
#
# COMPACT_ATOMS: atom_id res chain seq x y z
N MET A 1 10.20 -55.79 9.37
CA MET A 1 9.10 -55.55 8.43
C MET A 1 8.58 -54.10 8.36
N MET A 2 9.07 -53.17 9.19
CA MET A 2 8.59 -51.76 9.18
C MET A 2 9.31 -50.82 8.20
N LYS A 3 10.50 -51.19 7.68
CA LYS A 3 11.27 -50.30 6.77
C LYS A 3 10.82 -50.29 5.29
N SER A 4 10.12 -51.31 4.85
CA SER A 4 9.67 -51.41 3.44
C SER A 4 8.37 -50.63 3.15
N GLN A 5 7.50 -50.43 4.13
CA GLN A 5 6.26 -49.66 3.98
C GLN A 5 6.47 -48.15 3.96
N GLN A 6 7.50 -47.64 4.71
CA GLN A 6 7.84 -46.21 4.68
C GLN A 6 8.49 -45.76 3.35
N LEU A 7 9.27 -46.66 2.74
CA LEU A 7 9.86 -46.39 1.42
C LEU A 7 8.84 -46.34 0.29
N ALA A 8 7.81 -47.23 0.35
CA ALA A 8 6.72 -47.21 -0.61
C ALA A 8 5.83 -45.98 -0.51
N PHE A 9 5.63 -45.43 0.69
CA PHE A 9 4.85 -44.22 0.90
C PHE A 9 5.59 -42.95 0.41
N CYS A 10 6.89 -42.85 0.60
CA CYS A 10 7.72 -41.75 0.08
C CYS A 10 7.83 -41.77 -1.46
N VAL A 11 7.89 -42.92 -2.08
CA VAL A 11 7.93 -43.06 -3.55
C VAL A 11 6.56 -42.74 -4.18
N ALA A 12 5.45 -43.12 -3.53
CA ALA A 12 4.10 -42.76 -3.99
C ALA A 12 3.82 -41.25 -3.86
N MET A 13 4.35 -40.59 -2.82
CA MET A 13 4.23 -39.13 -2.65
C MET A 13 5.10 -38.35 -3.64
N ALA A 14 6.28 -38.87 -4.01
CA ALA A 14 7.16 -38.28 -5.01
C ALA A 14 6.58 -38.38 -6.45
N LEU A 15 5.80 -39.43 -6.72
CA LEU A 15 5.12 -39.62 -8.01
C LEU A 15 3.82 -38.78 -8.13
N ALA A 16 3.19 -38.40 -7.03
CA ALA A 16 1.99 -37.55 -7.05
C ALA A 16 2.33 -36.03 -7.23
N VAL A 17 3.57 -35.60 -6.96
CA VAL A 17 4.01 -34.23 -7.20
C VAL A 17 4.50 -34.01 -8.65
N GLY A 18 4.72 -35.10 -9.40
CA GLY A 18 5.27 -35.06 -10.76
C GLY A 18 4.26 -34.79 -11.90
N SER A 19 2.99 -34.56 -11.62
CA SER A 19 1.97 -34.44 -12.68
C SER A 19 0.98 -33.30 -12.53
N VAL A 20 1.41 -32.18 -11.94
CA VAL A 20 0.70 -30.89 -12.13
C VAL A 20 1.46 -30.07 -13.19
N ASN A 21 1.70 -30.68 -14.35
CA ASN A 21 1.82 -29.96 -15.60
C ASN A 21 0.40 -29.58 -16.02
N SER A 22 -0.18 -28.57 -15.39
CA SER A 22 -1.25 -27.82 -16.05
C SER A 22 -0.57 -27.07 -17.20
N PRO A 23 -0.76 -27.47 -18.45
CA PRO A 23 -0.22 -26.66 -19.54
C PRO A 23 -0.90 -25.30 -19.43
N VAL A 24 -0.10 -24.26 -19.42
CA VAL A 24 -0.55 -22.88 -19.61
C VAL A 24 -0.92 -22.76 -21.09
N PHE A 25 -2.06 -23.37 -21.47
CA PHE A 25 -2.50 -23.51 -22.85
C PHE A 25 -2.60 -22.15 -23.57
N GLY A 26 -3.04 -21.09 -22.87
CA GLY A 26 -3.18 -19.76 -23.50
C GLY A 26 -1.86 -19.08 -23.86
N GLN A 27 -0.77 -19.33 -23.15
CA GLN A 27 0.53 -18.74 -23.50
C GLN A 27 1.16 -19.38 -24.74
N ASN A 28 1.00 -20.70 -24.93
CA ASN A 28 1.56 -21.41 -26.08
C ASN A 28 0.90 -20.99 -27.40
N GLU A 29 -0.41 -20.78 -27.42
CA GLU A 29 -1.15 -20.34 -28.61
C GLU A 29 -0.72 -18.93 -29.03
N ARG A 30 -0.71 -17.98 -28.09
CA ARG A 30 -0.29 -16.60 -28.34
C ARG A 30 1.11 -16.49 -28.94
N TRP A 31 2.08 -17.20 -28.35
CA TRP A 31 3.45 -17.20 -28.87
C TRP A 31 3.57 -17.86 -30.25
N THR A 32 2.75 -18.87 -30.51
CA THR A 32 2.69 -19.54 -31.81
C THR A 32 2.12 -18.62 -32.87
N GLU A 33 1.08 -17.87 -32.56
CA GLU A 33 0.49 -16.86 -33.45
C GLU A 33 1.52 -15.77 -33.78
N LEU A 34 2.14 -15.18 -32.78
CA LEU A 34 3.14 -14.11 -32.98
C LEU A 34 4.31 -14.57 -33.82
N ARG A 35 4.80 -15.81 -33.62
CA ARG A 35 5.92 -16.36 -34.39
C ARG A 35 5.57 -16.58 -35.85
N ASN A 36 4.32 -16.81 -36.15
CA ASN A 36 3.82 -17.14 -37.48
C ASN A 36 3.17 -15.97 -38.22
N LEU A 37 3.33 -14.73 -37.69
CA LEU A 37 2.80 -13.55 -38.37
C LEU A 37 3.39 -13.42 -39.79
N PRO A 38 2.56 -13.12 -40.81
CA PRO A 38 3.02 -13.00 -42.19
C PRO A 38 3.85 -11.74 -42.42
N PHE A 39 4.95 -11.92 -43.17
CA PHE A 39 5.82 -10.86 -43.67
C PHE A 39 5.95 -10.98 -45.18
N ARG A 40 6.05 -9.85 -45.87
CA ARG A 40 6.35 -9.78 -47.31
C ARG A 40 7.60 -8.93 -47.52
N GLU A 41 8.59 -9.45 -48.25
CA GLU A 41 9.85 -8.74 -48.52
C GLU A 41 10.52 -8.19 -47.26
N ASN A 42 10.48 -8.94 -46.16
CA ASN A 42 10.98 -8.58 -44.84
C ASN A 42 10.20 -7.46 -44.10
N TYR A 43 9.02 -7.06 -44.60
CA TYR A 43 8.12 -6.10 -43.92
C TYR A 43 6.87 -6.83 -43.43
N PRO A 44 6.36 -6.48 -42.24
CA PRO A 44 5.11 -7.03 -41.76
C PRO A 44 3.94 -6.61 -42.67
N THR A 45 2.98 -7.50 -42.87
CA THR A 45 1.72 -7.15 -43.52
C THR A 45 0.88 -6.23 -42.64
N ALA A 46 -0.16 -5.58 -43.17
CA ALA A 46 -1.05 -4.68 -42.40
C ALA A 46 -1.61 -5.38 -41.16
N ASP A 47 -2.15 -6.60 -41.32
CA ASP A 47 -2.69 -7.41 -40.20
C ASP A 47 -1.58 -7.75 -39.17
N SER A 48 -0.36 -7.98 -39.64
CA SER A 48 0.77 -8.24 -38.74
C SER A 48 1.19 -6.98 -37.98
N ILE A 49 1.08 -5.80 -38.59
CA ILE A 49 1.38 -4.52 -37.92
C ILE A 49 0.41 -4.31 -36.77
N ASP A 50 -0.87 -4.43 -36.99
CA ASP A 50 -1.90 -4.23 -35.96
C ASP A 50 -1.67 -5.22 -34.79
N ARG A 51 -1.42 -6.49 -35.10
CA ARG A 51 -1.15 -7.50 -34.07
C ARG A 51 0.14 -7.24 -33.28
N LEU A 52 1.19 -6.71 -33.91
CA LEU A 52 2.43 -6.33 -33.24
C LEU A 52 2.24 -5.10 -32.36
N TYR A 53 1.41 -4.13 -32.76
CA TYR A 53 1.05 -2.99 -31.91
C TYR A 53 0.24 -3.41 -30.70
N ASP A 54 -0.72 -4.31 -30.85
CA ASP A 54 -1.47 -4.87 -29.72
C ASP A 54 -0.54 -5.57 -28.72
N GLU A 55 0.42 -6.32 -29.23
CA GLU A 55 1.41 -6.99 -28.40
C GLU A 55 2.31 -6.01 -27.66
N MET A 56 2.75 -4.95 -28.34
CA MET A 56 3.53 -3.87 -27.71
C MET A 56 2.72 -3.18 -26.62
N LEU A 57 1.45 -2.87 -26.84
CA LEU A 57 0.55 -2.27 -25.86
C LEU A 57 0.36 -3.19 -24.64
N PHE A 58 0.20 -4.49 -24.86
CA PHE A 58 0.12 -5.46 -23.77
C PHE A 58 1.37 -5.47 -22.91
N HIS A 59 2.57 -5.46 -23.52
CA HIS A 59 3.82 -5.40 -22.77
C HIS A 59 3.97 -4.07 -22.00
N ARG A 60 3.59 -2.95 -22.60
CA ARG A 60 3.57 -1.65 -21.92
C ARG A 60 2.61 -1.64 -20.75
N ALA A 61 1.39 -2.16 -20.92
CA ALA A 61 0.41 -2.26 -19.83
C ALA A 61 0.94 -3.12 -18.68
N THR A 62 1.59 -4.25 -18.99
CA THR A 62 2.22 -5.11 -17.98
C THR A 62 3.32 -4.38 -17.20
N GLN A 63 4.19 -3.64 -17.89
CA GLN A 63 5.24 -2.83 -17.27
C GLN A 63 4.64 -1.73 -16.35
N VAL A 64 3.61 -1.05 -16.83
CA VAL A 64 2.90 -0.01 -16.06
C VAL A 64 2.29 -0.58 -14.80
N VAL A 65 1.64 -1.76 -14.86
CA VAL A 65 1.10 -2.42 -13.67
C VAL A 65 2.20 -2.75 -12.66
N GLN A 66 3.30 -3.36 -13.13
CA GLN A 66 4.43 -3.71 -12.24
C GLN A 66 5.05 -2.49 -11.58
N TRP A 67 5.26 -1.41 -12.35
CA TRP A 67 5.84 -0.17 -11.87
C TRP A 67 4.92 0.53 -10.85
N SER A 68 3.61 0.61 -11.13
CA SER A 68 2.65 1.37 -10.33
C SER A 68 2.04 0.58 -9.17
N LEU A 69 2.36 -0.70 -9.01
CA LEU A 69 1.74 -1.56 -8.00
C LEU A 69 1.84 -1.01 -6.56
N PRO A 70 2.99 -0.45 -6.11
CA PRO A 70 3.08 0.16 -4.79
C PRO A 70 2.10 1.32 -4.61
N ALA A 71 2.07 2.25 -5.58
CA ALA A 71 1.18 3.40 -5.55
C ALA A 71 -0.29 3.01 -5.58
N MET A 72 -0.66 2.09 -6.48
CA MET A 72 -2.03 1.60 -6.60
C MET A 72 -2.51 0.83 -5.38
N THR A 73 -1.60 0.19 -4.65
CA THR A 73 -1.92 -0.44 -3.36
C THR A 73 -2.35 0.61 -2.34
N LEU A 74 -1.57 1.67 -2.14
CA LEU A 74 -1.92 2.74 -1.20
C LEU A 74 -3.12 3.57 -1.64
N TRP A 75 -3.25 3.84 -2.94
CA TRP A 75 -4.42 4.51 -3.50
C TRP A 75 -5.70 3.74 -3.20
N ALA A 76 -5.72 2.43 -3.42
CA ALA A 76 -6.87 1.58 -3.15
C ALA A 76 -7.16 1.46 -1.65
N MET A 77 -6.13 1.34 -0.82
CA MET A 77 -6.25 1.32 0.63
C MET A 77 -6.89 2.62 1.14
N LYS A 78 -6.43 3.77 0.66
CA LYS A 78 -7.03 5.08 0.99
C LYS A 78 -8.49 5.13 0.56
N LYS A 79 -8.80 4.80 -0.70
CA LYS A 79 -10.17 4.85 -1.23
C LYS A 79 -11.13 3.92 -0.50
N GLY A 80 -10.69 2.69 -0.21
CA GLY A 80 -11.49 1.73 0.56
C GLY A 80 -11.72 2.18 2.00
N SER A 81 -10.69 2.71 2.65
CA SER A 81 -10.77 3.25 4.00
C SER A 81 -11.70 4.47 4.07
N GLU A 82 -11.53 5.45 3.17
CA GLU A 82 -12.37 6.65 3.11
C GLU A 82 -13.85 6.32 2.88
N LYS A 83 -14.12 5.37 1.99
CA LYS A 83 -15.48 4.88 1.71
C LYS A 83 -16.15 4.27 2.93
N GLN A 84 -15.40 3.51 3.73
CA GLN A 84 -15.94 2.77 4.87
C GLN A 84 -15.99 3.62 6.14
N PHE A 85 -14.99 4.43 6.41
CA PHE A 85 -14.78 5.08 7.70
C PHE A 85 -14.90 6.60 7.66
N GLY A 86 -14.91 7.21 6.47
CA GLY A 86 -14.94 8.66 6.27
C GLY A 86 -13.61 9.23 5.82
N GLU A 87 -13.63 10.47 5.36
CA GLU A 87 -12.50 11.18 4.74
C GLU A 87 -11.81 12.15 5.71
N GLY A 88 -10.54 12.42 5.45
CA GLY A 88 -9.75 13.45 6.11
C GLY A 88 -8.70 12.91 7.07
N SER A 89 -7.63 13.67 7.24
CA SER A 89 -6.47 13.29 8.07
C SER A 89 -6.79 13.06 9.55
N HIS A 90 -7.91 13.61 10.03
CA HIS A 90 -8.39 13.41 11.40
C HIS A 90 -9.19 12.11 11.59
N VAL A 91 -9.53 11.38 10.52
CA VAL A 91 -10.18 10.05 10.58
C VAL A 91 -9.10 8.98 10.53
N PHE A 92 -8.96 8.24 11.61
CA PHE A 92 -7.89 7.26 11.78
C PHE A 92 -8.45 5.92 12.27
N PRO A 93 -8.88 5.03 11.36
CA PRO A 93 -9.38 3.70 11.71
C PRO A 93 -8.34 2.88 12.45
N ILE A 94 -8.78 2.20 13.49
CA ILE A 94 -7.98 1.23 14.27
C ILE A 94 -8.70 -0.10 14.25
N TRP A 95 -8.01 -1.19 13.93
CA TRP A 95 -8.52 -2.56 14.03
C TRP A 95 -8.38 -3.02 15.49
N LYS A 96 -9.32 -2.54 16.36
CA LYS A 96 -9.20 -2.55 17.81
C LYS A 96 -9.14 -3.95 18.43
N ASP A 97 -9.76 -4.94 17.80
CA ASP A 97 -9.65 -6.32 18.24
C ASP A 97 -8.57 -7.06 17.45
N ARG A 98 -8.70 -7.09 16.14
CA ARG A 98 -7.75 -7.62 15.17
C ARG A 98 -8.24 -7.29 13.75
N LEU A 99 -7.33 -7.41 12.81
CA LEU A 99 -7.69 -7.44 11.40
C LEU A 99 -8.26 -8.84 11.09
N THR A 100 -9.43 -8.87 10.46
CA THR A 100 -10.15 -10.10 10.08
C THR A 100 -10.29 -10.19 8.56
N SER A 101 -10.80 -11.30 8.05
CA SER A 101 -11.08 -11.50 6.61
C SER A 101 -12.14 -10.56 6.04
N ASP A 102 -12.87 -9.82 6.86
CA ASP A 102 -13.82 -8.80 6.42
C ASP A 102 -13.11 -7.59 5.80
N THR A 103 -11.87 -7.32 6.23
CA THR A 103 -11.03 -6.30 5.62
C THR A 103 -10.16 -6.92 4.53
N LEU A 104 -10.45 -6.61 3.28
CA LEU A 104 -9.65 -7.02 2.13
C LEU A 104 -8.51 -6.02 1.95
N VAL A 105 -7.30 -6.39 2.37
CA VAL A 105 -6.09 -5.57 2.30
C VAL A 105 -4.90 -6.41 1.85
N SER A 106 -3.91 -5.80 1.23
CA SER A 106 -2.67 -6.48 0.85
C SER A 106 -1.86 -6.87 2.09
N THR A 107 -1.30 -8.07 2.09
CA THR A 107 -0.42 -8.59 3.15
C THR A 107 -0.98 -8.46 4.58
N PRO A 108 -2.21 -8.97 4.85
CA PRO A 108 -2.82 -8.86 6.17
C PRO A 108 -2.05 -9.63 7.24
N ASN A 109 -2.13 -9.14 8.48
CA ASN A 109 -1.56 -9.77 9.67
C ASN A 109 -2.55 -9.60 10.83
N CYS A 110 -2.71 -10.61 11.66
CA CYS A 110 -3.62 -10.60 12.82
C CYS A 110 -2.91 -10.69 14.18
N ASP A 111 -1.57 -10.60 14.22
CA ASP A 111 -0.79 -10.72 15.46
C ASP A 111 -0.64 -9.40 16.21
N VAL A 112 -0.86 -8.30 15.54
CA VAL A 112 -0.74 -6.94 16.08
C VAL A 112 -2.01 -6.11 15.81
N ILE A 113 -2.16 -5.03 16.55
CA ILE A 113 -3.18 -4.04 16.31
C ILE A 113 -2.66 -3.01 15.30
N TYR A 114 -3.46 -2.72 14.28
CA TYR A 114 -3.16 -1.75 13.25
C TYR A 114 -4.01 -0.49 13.40
N GLY A 115 -3.36 0.66 13.18
CA GLY A 115 -4.02 1.92 12.86
C GLY A 115 -3.50 2.42 11.53
N MET A 116 -4.39 2.84 10.64
CA MET A 116 -4.06 3.30 9.29
C MET A 116 -4.74 4.62 9.00
N GLY A 117 -3.97 5.62 8.58
CA GLY A 117 -4.48 6.93 8.20
C GLY A 117 -3.79 7.48 6.97
N TYR A 118 -4.35 8.54 6.42
CA TYR A 118 -3.85 9.14 5.19
C TYR A 118 -3.84 10.66 5.32
N LEU A 119 -2.72 11.30 4.97
CA LEU A 119 -2.65 12.75 4.85
C LEU A 119 -2.98 13.14 3.40
N ASP A 120 -3.52 14.33 3.25
CA ASP A 120 -3.68 15.02 1.97
C ASP A 120 -3.01 16.39 2.10
N LEU A 121 -1.70 16.43 1.85
CA LEU A 121 -0.89 17.65 1.98
C LEU A 121 -1.24 18.72 0.94
N LYS A 122 -1.88 18.35 -0.16
CA LYS A 122 -2.36 19.31 -1.16
C LYS A 122 -3.53 20.13 -0.62
N LYS A 123 -4.38 19.49 0.17
CA LYS A 123 -5.55 20.11 0.81
C LYS A 123 -5.19 20.81 2.11
N ASP A 124 -4.44 20.12 2.97
CA ASP A 124 -4.20 20.49 4.36
C ASP A 124 -2.91 21.34 4.53
N GLY A 125 -2.00 21.33 3.54
CA GLY A 125 -0.67 21.93 3.65
C GLY A 125 0.22 21.16 4.62
N PRO A 126 1.25 21.80 5.20
CA PRO A 126 2.09 21.22 6.23
C PRO A 126 1.25 20.63 7.36
N THR A 127 1.46 19.34 7.66
CA THR A 127 0.60 18.61 8.60
C THR A 127 1.42 18.04 9.75
N VAL A 128 0.93 18.24 10.95
CA VAL A 128 1.53 17.77 12.21
C VAL A 128 0.91 16.43 12.59
N ILE A 129 1.78 15.50 13.01
CA ILE A 129 1.40 14.25 13.66
C ILE A 129 2.02 14.25 15.06
N GLU A 130 1.19 14.29 16.11
CA GLU A 130 1.67 14.08 17.48
C GLU A 130 1.62 12.58 17.79
N VAL A 131 2.78 12.04 18.08
CA VAL A 131 3.00 10.62 18.34
C VAL A 131 3.19 10.41 19.84
N PRO A 132 2.41 9.56 20.49
CA PRO A 132 2.61 9.24 21.89
C PRO A 132 3.87 8.38 22.12
N PRO A 133 4.48 8.43 23.33
CA PRO A 133 5.60 7.55 23.68
C PRO A 133 5.26 6.09 23.51
N LYS A 134 6.23 5.27 23.07
CA LYS A 134 6.15 3.82 22.85
C LYS A 134 5.31 3.38 21.65
N LEU A 135 4.65 4.26 20.93
CA LEU A 135 4.00 3.92 19.68
C LEU A 135 5.06 3.59 18.64
N GLN A 136 4.76 2.63 17.76
CA GLN A 136 5.63 2.25 16.66
C GLN A 136 4.87 2.35 15.35
N GLY A 137 5.58 2.71 14.30
CA GLY A 137 4.99 2.82 12.98
C GLY A 137 5.95 3.36 11.96
N MET A 138 5.38 3.78 10.85
CA MET A 138 6.10 4.40 9.75
C MET A 138 5.24 5.42 9.02
N LEU A 139 5.88 6.32 8.32
CA LEU A 139 5.28 7.26 7.39
C LEU A 139 5.89 7.00 6.01
N ASP A 140 5.04 6.71 5.04
CA ASP A 140 5.46 6.46 3.67
C ASP A 140 4.83 7.46 2.70
N ASP A 141 5.55 7.79 1.64
CA ASP A 141 4.95 8.46 0.48
C ASP A 141 4.00 7.49 -0.26
N PHE A 142 3.24 8.00 -1.21
CA PHE A 142 2.28 7.15 -1.92
C PHE A 142 2.88 6.23 -3.00
N TRP A 143 4.21 6.21 -3.14
CA TRP A 143 4.96 5.16 -3.84
C TRP A 143 5.50 4.08 -2.89
N HIS A 144 5.04 4.07 -1.63
CA HIS A 144 5.54 3.18 -0.58
C HIS A 144 7.04 3.37 -0.28
N ARG A 145 7.57 4.58 -0.54
CA ARG A 145 8.94 4.93 -0.16
C ARG A 145 8.90 5.52 1.24
N PRO A 146 9.77 5.07 2.16
CA PRO A 146 9.74 5.56 3.53
C PRO A 146 10.12 7.04 3.61
N LEU A 147 9.32 7.82 4.35
CA LEU A 147 9.70 9.15 4.83
C LEU A 147 10.48 9.03 6.13
N CYS A 148 9.93 8.29 7.09
CA CYS A 148 10.61 8.00 8.35
C CYS A 148 9.93 6.88 9.13
N ASP A 149 10.69 6.24 9.98
CA ASP A 149 10.17 5.40 11.04
C ASP A 149 9.71 6.23 12.24
N VAL A 150 8.83 5.63 13.05
CA VAL A 150 8.31 6.19 14.30
C VAL A 150 8.55 5.18 15.42
N GLY A 151 8.92 5.67 16.59
CA GLY A 151 9.19 4.84 17.75
C GLY A 151 10.67 4.50 17.92
N PHE A 152 11.00 3.32 18.42
CA PHE A 152 12.38 2.97 18.83
C PHE A 152 13.43 3.14 17.73
N VAL A 153 13.07 2.90 16.48
CA VAL A 153 13.97 3.06 15.33
C VAL A 153 13.86 4.45 14.69
N GLY A 154 12.81 5.18 15.02
CA GLY A 154 12.57 6.54 14.54
C GLY A 154 13.43 7.59 15.24
N PRO A 155 13.33 8.87 14.82
CA PRO A 155 14.06 9.97 15.42
C PRO A 155 13.66 10.24 16.87
N ASP A 156 12.42 9.91 17.26
CA ASP A 156 11.88 10.07 18.61
C ASP A 156 12.39 9.02 19.61
N LYS A 157 13.09 7.98 19.16
CA LYS A 157 13.66 6.92 20.01
C LYS A 157 12.65 6.27 20.97
N GLY A 158 11.37 6.32 20.62
CA GLY A 158 10.27 5.79 21.44
C GLY A 158 9.76 6.74 22.52
N GLU A 159 10.29 7.95 22.60
CA GLU A 159 9.84 8.99 23.55
C GLU A 159 8.58 9.73 23.05
N GLY A 160 8.18 9.46 21.80
CA GLY A 160 7.15 10.21 21.12
C GLY A 160 7.59 11.60 20.69
N GLY A 161 6.69 12.35 20.07
CA GLY A 161 7.03 13.69 19.60
C GLY A 161 6.10 14.23 18.55
N LYS A 162 6.50 15.35 17.98
CA LYS A 162 5.74 16.03 16.92
C LYS A 162 6.48 15.89 15.60
N TYR A 163 5.85 15.23 14.65
CA TYR A 163 6.34 15.07 13.29
C TYR A 163 5.65 16.11 12.42
N LEU A 164 6.42 16.85 11.64
CA LEU A 164 5.91 17.82 10.67
C LEU A 164 6.18 17.29 9.26
N ILE A 165 5.12 17.02 8.53
CA ILE A 165 5.19 16.54 7.16
C ILE A 165 4.87 17.69 6.22
N LEU A 166 5.84 18.00 5.36
CA LEU A 166 5.77 19.09 4.40
C LEU A 166 5.36 18.55 3.03
N PRO A 167 4.50 19.26 2.28
CA PRO A 167 4.18 18.91 0.89
C PRO A 167 5.40 19.05 -0.03
N PRO A 168 5.39 18.39 -1.21
CA PRO A 168 6.52 18.37 -2.14
C PRO A 168 6.93 19.77 -2.65
N ASP A 169 5.98 20.67 -2.79
CA ASP A 169 6.15 22.05 -3.27
C ASP A 169 6.34 23.09 -2.15
N TYR A 170 6.54 22.65 -0.91
CA TYR A 170 6.73 23.57 0.21
C TYR A 170 8.11 24.24 0.18
N GLU A 171 8.13 25.57 0.17
CA GLU A 171 9.34 26.42 0.16
C GLU A 171 9.50 27.25 1.44
N GLY A 172 8.56 27.12 2.40
CA GLY A 172 8.59 27.87 3.64
C GLY A 172 9.62 27.34 4.64
N GLU A 173 9.89 28.14 5.67
CA GLU A 173 10.74 27.73 6.81
C GLU A 173 10.01 26.70 7.67
N SER A 174 10.78 25.74 8.20
CA SER A 174 10.27 24.74 9.15
C SER A 174 10.40 25.30 10.57
N PRO A 175 9.31 25.36 11.35
CA PRO A 175 9.38 25.80 12.73
C PRO A 175 10.18 24.81 13.59
N GLU A 176 10.83 25.30 14.63
CA GLU A 176 11.56 24.47 15.60
C GLU A 176 10.59 23.61 16.43
N GLY A 177 11.12 22.51 16.99
CA GLY A 177 10.39 21.63 17.90
C GLY A 177 9.64 20.48 17.19
N TYR A 178 9.93 20.25 15.92
CA TYR A 178 9.36 19.15 15.12
C TYR A 178 10.46 18.27 14.52
N PHE A 179 10.18 16.98 14.41
CA PHE A 179 10.87 16.12 13.47
C PHE A 179 10.30 16.38 12.08
N THR A 180 11.02 17.09 11.22
CA THR A 180 10.50 17.60 9.96
C THR A 180 10.94 16.74 8.78
N PHE A 181 9.99 16.36 7.93
CA PHE A 181 10.21 15.57 6.72
C PHE A 181 9.43 16.18 5.55
N LYS A 182 10.05 16.28 4.39
CA LYS A 182 9.39 16.70 3.15
C LYS A 182 8.98 15.46 2.36
N SER A 183 7.68 15.33 2.08
CA SER A 183 7.16 14.24 1.26
C SER A 183 7.45 14.49 -0.21
N ARG A 184 7.61 13.42 -0.99
CA ARG A 184 7.69 13.45 -2.46
C ARG A 184 6.31 13.46 -3.11
N THR A 185 5.27 13.03 -2.37
CA THR A 185 3.87 13.01 -2.82
C THR A 185 2.99 13.84 -1.91
N TYR A 186 1.86 14.32 -2.43
CA TYR A 186 0.87 15.04 -1.61
C TYR A 186 0.14 14.12 -0.64
N ASN A 187 -0.11 12.88 -1.04
CA ASN A 187 -0.66 11.90 -0.12
C ASN A 187 0.46 11.22 0.66
N VAL A 188 0.20 10.95 1.96
CA VAL A 188 1.13 10.24 2.84
C VAL A 188 0.37 9.18 3.61
N PHE A 189 0.93 7.98 3.68
CA PHE A 189 0.42 6.88 4.46
C PHE A 189 0.97 6.94 5.89
N VAL A 190 0.08 6.91 6.86
CA VAL A 190 0.39 6.87 8.30
C VAL A 190 0.01 5.52 8.83
N PHE A 191 0.97 4.75 9.26
CA PHE A 191 0.77 3.36 9.65
C PHE A 191 1.30 3.10 11.05
N TRP A 192 0.38 2.77 11.97
CA TRP A 192 0.72 2.41 13.34
C TRP A 192 0.58 0.92 13.59
N ARG A 193 1.47 0.43 14.42
CA ARG A 193 1.50 -0.95 14.89
C ARG A 193 1.70 -0.97 16.40
N ALA A 194 0.84 -1.67 17.13
CA ALA A 194 1.02 -1.93 18.55
C ALA A 194 0.80 -3.39 18.88
N PHE A 195 1.57 -3.88 19.85
CA PHE A 195 1.50 -5.28 20.27
C PHE A 195 0.43 -5.45 21.35
N ARG A 196 -0.22 -6.60 21.33
CA ARG A 196 -1.08 -7.06 22.43
C ARG A 196 -0.23 -7.30 23.66
N ASP A 197 -0.84 -7.29 24.83
CA ASP A 197 -0.19 -7.71 26.06
C ASP A 197 0.11 -9.24 26.07
N LYS A 198 0.70 -9.72 27.15
CA LYS A 198 1.06 -11.14 27.28
C LYS A 198 -0.17 -12.05 27.40
N GLU A 199 -1.25 -11.55 27.87
CA GLU A 199 -2.56 -12.21 27.99
C GLU A 199 -3.36 -12.16 26.67
N GLY A 200 -2.89 -11.38 25.71
CA GLY A 200 -3.51 -11.22 24.39
C GLY A 200 -4.55 -10.10 24.30
N ASN A 201 -4.66 -9.25 25.33
CA ASN A 201 -5.57 -8.12 25.35
C ASN A 201 -5.08 -6.98 24.44
N THR A 202 -5.99 -6.19 23.93
CA THR A 202 -5.76 -5.15 22.94
C THR A 202 -5.96 -3.73 23.48
N GLU A 203 -6.58 -3.58 24.64
CA GLU A 203 -7.03 -2.30 25.18
C GLU A 203 -5.89 -1.29 25.30
N GLN A 204 -4.75 -1.69 25.87
CA GLN A 204 -3.59 -0.80 26.03
C GLN A 204 -3.01 -0.35 24.67
N ALA A 205 -3.01 -1.24 23.68
CA ALA A 205 -2.54 -0.94 22.33
C ALA A 205 -3.49 0.07 21.65
N VAL A 206 -4.78 -0.10 21.81
CA VAL A 206 -5.82 0.79 21.28
C VAL A 206 -5.74 2.16 21.95
N GLU A 207 -5.70 2.22 23.28
CA GLU A 207 -5.57 3.47 24.04
C GLU A 207 -4.30 4.25 23.67
N LEU A 208 -3.20 3.53 23.39
CA LEU A 208 -1.97 4.14 22.93
C LEU A 208 -2.15 4.81 21.57
N MET A 209 -2.75 4.12 20.60
CA MET A 209 -3.02 4.67 19.26
C MET A 209 -3.99 5.85 19.30
N GLU A 210 -5.02 5.81 20.16
CA GLU A 210 -6.01 6.88 20.29
C GLU A 210 -5.45 8.19 20.88
N LYS A 211 -4.21 8.18 21.37
CA LYS A 211 -3.48 9.40 21.78
C LYS A 211 -2.85 10.14 20.60
N THR A 212 -2.82 9.55 19.42
CA THR A 212 -2.35 10.20 18.20
C THR A 212 -3.21 11.41 17.86
N ARG A 213 -2.58 12.50 17.42
CA ARG A 213 -3.25 13.69 16.87
C ARG A 213 -2.69 14.04 15.52
N ILE A 214 -3.55 14.32 14.58
CA ILE A 214 -3.18 14.71 13.21
C ILE A 214 -3.95 15.99 12.86
N TYR A 215 -3.22 17.02 12.44
CA TYR A 215 -3.84 18.29 12.09
C TYR A 215 -2.93 19.15 11.19
N PRO A 216 -3.52 19.99 10.31
CA PRO A 216 -2.75 21.00 9.58
C PRO A 216 -1.99 21.93 10.53
N LEU A 217 -0.74 22.28 10.22
CA LEU A 217 0.06 23.20 11.02
C LEU A 217 -0.65 24.55 11.22
N SER A 218 -1.39 25.00 10.22
CA SER A 218 -2.22 26.20 10.27
C SER A 218 -3.33 26.17 11.33
N ARG A 219 -3.68 24.97 11.81
CA ARG A 219 -4.72 24.74 12.83
C ARG A 219 -4.15 24.27 14.17
N LYS A 220 -2.86 24.49 14.44
CA LYS A 220 -2.19 24.04 15.67
C LYS A 220 -2.85 24.54 16.96
N ASP A 221 -3.44 25.72 16.93
CA ASP A 221 -4.07 26.35 18.10
C ASP A 221 -5.53 25.89 18.33
N ALA A 222 -6.14 25.28 17.30
CA ALA A 222 -7.49 24.71 17.36
C ALA A 222 -7.57 23.44 16.48
N PRO A 223 -6.84 22.37 16.86
CA PRO A 223 -6.78 21.15 16.06
C PRO A 223 -8.15 20.47 16.00
N PRO A 224 -8.48 19.80 14.88
CA PRO A 224 -9.71 19.02 14.76
C PRO A 224 -9.70 17.88 15.77
N LYS A 225 -10.89 17.49 16.22
CA LYS A 225 -11.04 16.29 17.04
C LYS A 225 -10.78 15.05 16.19
N MET A 226 -9.89 14.18 16.66
CA MET A 226 -9.65 12.88 16.02
C MET A 226 -10.86 11.97 16.15
N VAL A 227 -11.08 11.17 15.12
CA VAL A 227 -12.09 10.12 15.05
C VAL A 227 -11.38 8.80 14.81
N PHE A 228 -11.64 7.82 15.69
CA PHE A 228 -11.00 6.49 15.65
C PHE A 228 -12.05 5.40 15.44
N PRO A 229 -12.53 5.19 14.20
CA PRO A 229 -13.47 4.11 13.91
C PRO A 229 -12.84 2.75 14.24
N ASN A 230 -13.64 1.80 14.72
CA ASN A 230 -13.20 0.42 14.83
C ASN A 230 -13.31 -0.27 13.48
N GLY A 231 -12.16 -0.68 12.91
CA GLY A 231 -12.09 -1.42 11.66
C GLY A 231 -12.33 -2.93 11.80
N SER A 232 -12.25 -3.48 13.02
CA SER A 232 -12.41 -4.92 13.24
C SER A 232 -13.84 -5.37 12.94
N GLY A 233 -13.98 -6.43 12.13
CA GLY A 233 -15.28 -6.97 11.74
C GLY A 233 -16.07 -6.06 10.79
N GLN A 234 -15.46 -5.00 10.26
CA GLN A 234 -16.11 -4.13 9.27
C GLN A 234 -15.68 -4.51 7.86
N PRO A 235 -16.63 -4.64 6.91
CA PRO A 235 -16.30 -4.93 5.52
C PRO A 235 -15.63 -3.69 4.90
N ALA A 236 -14.36 -3.82 4.55
CA ALA A 236 -13.62 -2.80 3.83
C ALA A 236 -12.85 -3.43 2.67
N ASP A 237 -13.13 -3.01 1.45
CA ASP A 237 -12.37 -3.42 0.28
C ASP A 237 -11.30 -2.36 -0.01
N MET A 238 -10.08 -2.70 0.34
CA MET A 238 -8.88 -1.87 0.21
C MET A 238 -7.93 -2.42 -0.85
N LEU A 239 -8.42 -3.32 -1.74
CA LEU A 239 -7.64 -3.87 -2.83
C LEU A 239 -7.82 -3.05 -4.12
N TYR A 240 -6.76 -2.97 -4.91
CA TYR A 240 -6.84 -2.33 -6.23
C TYR A 240 -7.69 -3.16 -7.20
N PRO A 241 -8.36 -2.49 -8.19
CA PRO A 241 -9.15 -3.19 -9.20
C PRO A 241 -8.29 -4.16 -10.02
N LYS A 242 -8.88 -5.29 -10.43
CA LYS A 242 -8.21 -6.35 -11.24
C LYS A 242 -8.60 -6.28 -12.72
N ASP A 243 -9.14 -5.17 -13.17
CA ASP A 243 -9.57 -4.92 -14.55
C ASP A 243 -9.13 -3.51 -15.02
N TYR A 244 -9.68 -3.01 -16.13
CA TYR A 244 -9.32 -1.72 -16.72
C TYR A 244 -9.44 -0.53 -15.75
N ARG A 245 -10.27 -0.63 -14.72
CA ARG A 245 -10.40 0.40 -13.66
C ARG A 245 -9.10 0.61 -12.88
N TYR A 246 -8.17 -0.34 -12.93
CA TYR A 246 -6.81 -0.14 -12.43
C TYR A 246 -6.12 1.05 -13.12
N PHE A 247 -6.21 1.13 -14.44
CA PHE A 247 -5.58 2.21 -15.20
C PHE A 247 -6.29 3.54 -15.03
N GLU A 248 -7.62 3.53 -14.84
CA GLU A 248 -8.39 4.73 -14.50
C GLU A 248 -7.97 5.28 -13.13
N GLY A 249 -7.84 4.39 -12.13
CA GLY A 249 -7.34 4.74 -10.80
C GLY A 249 -5.90 5.26 -10.84
N LEU A 250 -5.04 4.64 -11.64
CA LEU A 250 -3.67 5.10 -11.83
C LEU A 250 -3.60 6.49 -12.47
N ALA A 251 -4.42 6.75 -13.48
CA ALA A 251 -4.52 8.07 -14.08
C ALA A 251 -5.03 9.13 -13.09
N ASP A 252 -6.04 8.80 -12.26
CA ASP A 252 -6.50 9.66 -11.18
C ASP A 252 -5.39 9.99 -10.17
N PHE A 253 -4.62 8.98 -9.79
CA PHE A 253 -3.48 9.12 -8.88
C PHE A 253 -2.38 10.03 -9.48
N ILE A 254 -1.84 9.69 -10.66
CA ILE A 254 -0.72 10.42 -11.28
C ILE A 254 -1.07 11.89 -11.54
N ASN A 255 -2.31 12.19 -11.95
CA ASN A 255 -2.73 13.56 -12.22
C ASN A 255 -2.91 14.42 -10.96
N LYS A 256 -2.93 13.83 -9.79
CA LYS A 256 -3.11 14.53 -8.50
C LYS A 256 -1.83 14.67 -7.70
N GLU A 257 -0.87 13.78 -7.91
CA GLU A 257 0.39 13.76 -7.20
C GLU A 257 1.45 14.65 -7.84
N ALA A 258 2.44 15.02 -7.06
CA ALA A 258 3.66 15.63 -7.58
C ALA A 258 4.47 14.57 -8.34
N VAL A 259 5.13 15.01 -9.39
CA VAL A 259 6.10 14.19 -10.14
C VAL A 259 7.48 14.47 -9.57
N ASP A 260 8.13 13.43 -9.06
CA ASP A 260 9.52 13.51 -8.60
C ASP A 260 10.44 13.39 -9.82
N GLU A 261 11.52 14.19 -9.86
CA GLU A 261 12.50 14.13 -10.94
C GLU A 261 13.18 12.75 -11.05
N GLU A 262 13.33 12.05 -9.92
CA GLU A 262 13.86 10.69 -9.87
C GLU A 262 12.94 9.67 -10.57
N ASP A 263 11.66 9.97 -10.77
CA ASP A 263 10.71 9.11 -11.45
C ASP A 263 10.77 9.21 -13.00
N TRP A 264 11.62 10.09 -13.55
CA TRP A 264 11.79 10.28 -15.00
C TRP A 264 12.79 9.33 -15.66
N SER A 265 13.48 8.49 -14.90
CA SER A 265 14.56 7.61 -15.38
C SER A 265 14.10 6.24 -15.87
#